data_dbaf92b1b0621dd5afef0992ca291a32
#
_entry.id   dbaf92b1b0621dd5afef0992ca291a32
#
_cell.length_a   1.000
_cell.length_b   1.000
_cell.length_c   1.000
_cell.angle_alpha   90.00
_cell.angle_beta   90.00
_cell.angle_gamma   90.00
#
_symmetry.space_group_name_H-M   'P 1'
#
loop_
_entity.id
_entity.type
_entity.pdbx_description
1 polymer ?
#
loop_
_entity_poly.entity_id
_entity_poly.type
_entity_poly.pdbx_seq_one_letter_code
_entity_poly.pdbx_strand_id
1 'polypeptide(L)'
;MPELRFIIADGLPERELDYLKQNIRPEPDLKLVVTGKNNANRRAEFSLFPPEESVLISTDGHIISNMDQLGMATLGYIGPGGAENESTGEVPDDVITEIGSQNVNCSDSTDEVTEGIEEQGMQAAVMLIEGLEEVDETFLLRAYERKHGIPWTIVTTERCIVREITLDDLDGLFALYAGEGMTEYLDPLYEYEKEKEYQRSYINYKIGR
;
A
#
# COMPACT_ATOMS: atom_id res chain seq x y z
N MET A 1 1.19 21.25 -3.45
CA MET A 1 1.06 19.78 -3.39
C MET A 1 1.05 19.41 -1.92
N PRO A 2 0.27 18.41 -1.48
CA PRO A 2 0.37 17.92 -0.12
C PRO A 2 1.80 17.40 0.11
N GLU A 3 2.30 17.56 1.29
CA GLU A 3 3.69 17.28 1.67
C GLU A 3 3.67 16.38 2.91
N LEU A 4 4.47 15.32 2.92
CA LEU A 4 4.54 14.39 4.06
C LEU A 4 5.12 15.11 5.28
N ARG A 5 4.36 15.16 6.39
CA ARG A 5 4.74 15.82 7.64
C ARG A 5 4.71 14.91 8.86
N PHE A 6 3.91 13.85 8.81
CA PHE A 6 3.72 12.97 9.94
C PHE A 6 3.96 11.51 9.57
N ILE A 7 4.81 10.84 10.33
CA ILE A 7 4.98 9.40 10.31
C ILE A 7 4.43 8.88 11.63
N ILE A 8 3.42 8.02 11.56
CA ILE A 8 2.73 7.48 12.73
C ILE A 8 3.09 6.00 12.82
N ALA A 9 3.75 5.62 13.90
CA ALA A 9 4.12 4.24 14.20
C ALA A 9 3.20 3.70 15.30
N ASP A 10 2.33 2.74 14.94
CA ASP A 10 1.30 2.23 15.80
C ASP A 10 1.46 0.74 16.09
N GLY A 11 1.55 0.40 17.39
CA GLY A 11 1.58 -0.98 17.86
C GLY A 11 2.81 -1.78 17.44
N LEU A 12 3.85 -1.15 16.94
CA LEU A 12 5.07 -1.80 16.49
C LEU A 12 5.89 -2.36 17.65
N PRO A 13 6.65 -3.47 17.45
CA PRO A 13 7.63 -3.96 18.42
C PRO A 13 8.71 -2.92 18.71
N GLU A 14 9.26 -2.91 19.92
CA GLU A 14 10.27 -1.93 20.36
C GLU A 14 11.52 -1.95 19.45
N ARG A 15 11.98 -3.13 19.05
CA ARG A 15 13.09 -3.31 18.12
C ARG A 15 12.85 -2.59 16.79
N GLU A 16 11.66 -2.73 16.23
CA GLU A 16 11.29 -2.10 14.97
C GLU A 16 11.17 -0.58 15.09
N LEU A 17 10.66 -0.11 16.22
CA LEU A 17 10.64 1.32 16.53
C LEU A 17 12.04 1.92 16.62
N ASP A 18 13.02 1.16 17.10
CA ASP A 18 14.39 1.62 17.18
C ASP A 18 15.04 1.73 15.79
N TYR A 19 14.76 0.80 14.88
CA TYR A 19 15.17 0.94 13.47
C TYR A 19 14.56 2.18 12.83
N LEU A 20 13.27 2.38 13.01
CA LEU A 20 12.56 3.52 12.43
C LEU A 20 13.15 4.85 12.94
N LYS A 21 13.43 4.97 14.25
CA LYS A 21 14.05 6.16 14.83
C LYS A 21 15.48 6.40 14.33
N GLN A 22 16.22 5.34 14.00
CA GLN A 22 17.58 5.45 13.47
C GLN A 22 17.61 5.85 11.99
N ASN A 23 16.66 5.34 11.21
CA ASN A 23 16.60 5.55 9.77
C ASN A 23 15.89 6.84 9.36
N ILE A 24 14.99 7.33 10.22
CA ILE A 24 14.31 8.60 10.00
C ILE A 24 15.08 9.72 10.68
N ARG A 25 15.57 10.67 9.91
CA ARG A 25 16.19 11.86 10.43
C ARG A 25 15.13 12.87 10.84
N PRO A 26 15.23 13.46 12.05
CA PRO A 26 14.30 14.51 12.43
C PRO A 26 14.56 15.74 11.56
N GLU A 27 13.71 15.97 10.60
CA GLU A 27 13.64 17.22 9.85
C GLU A 27 12.70 18.20 10.57
N PRO A 28 12.85 19.50 10.40
CA PRO A 28 12.00 20.49 11.09
C PRO A 28 10.51 20.30 10.81
N ASP A 29 10.18 19.78 9.64
CA ASP A 29 8.81 19.63 9.15
C ASP A 29 8.30 18.18 9.19
N LEU A 30 9.15 17.17 9.41
CA LEU A 30 8.78 15.76 9.49
C LEU A 30 8.81 15.26 10.94
N LYS A 31 7.68 14.77 11.43
CA LYS A 31 7.51 14.32 12.82
C LYS A 31 7.17 12.84 12.89
N LEU A 32 7.97 12.09 13.66
CA LEU A 32 7.65 10.71 14.03
C LEU A 32 6.80 10.70 15.31
N VAL A 33 5.62 10.10 15.23
CA VAL A 33 4.69 9.93 16.35
C VAL A 33 4.56 8.45 16.64
N VAL A 34 4.77 8.05 17.90
CA VAL A 34 4.66 6.65 18.33
C VAL A 34 3.42 6.48 19.20
N THR A 35 2.55 5.55 18.81
CA THR A 35 1.34 5.20 19.56
C THR A 35 1.41 3.76 20.05
N GLY A 36 0.83 3.46 21.22
CA GLY A 36 0.85 2.13 21.81
C GLY A 36 -0.44 1.35 21.60
N LYS A 37 -0.36 0.02 21.52
CA LYS A 37 -1.52 -0.89 21.35
C LYS A 37 -2.63 -0.71 22.39
N ASN A 38 -2.32 -0.21 23.58
CA ASN A 38 -3.25 -0.18 24.73
C ASN A 38 -4.05 1.12 24.88
N ASN A 39 -4.03 2.00 23.90
CA ASN A 39 -4.75 3.27 24.01
C ASN A 39 -6.18 3.11 23.50
N ALA A 40 -7.16 3.12 24.40
CA ALA A 40 -8.60 3.05 24.05
C ALA A 40 -9.06 4.23 23.14
N ASN A 41 -8.28 5.31 23.06
CA ASN A 41 -8.56 6.49 22.28
C ASN A 41 -7.74 6.59 20.97
N ARG A 42 -7.07 5.52 20.54
CA ARG A 42 -6.20 5.48 19.34
C ARG A 42 -6.85 6.15 18.11
N ARG A 43 -8.11 5.84 17.86
CA ARG A 43 -8.86 6.43 16.74
C ARG A 43 -8.97 7.95 16.82
N ALA A 44 -9.17 8.49 18.02
CA ALA A 44 -9.25 9.94 18.25
C ALA A 44 -7.86 10.58 18.11
N GLU A 45 -6.80 9.90 18.49
CA GLU A 45 -5.42 10.39 18.32
C GLU A 45 -5.04 10.51 16.84
N PHE A 46 -5.40 9.52 16.01
CA PHE A 46 -5.13 9.58 14.57
C PHE A 46 -5.89 10.70 13.85
N SER A 47 -7.06 11.09 14.37
CA SER A 47 -7.84 12.22 13.84
C SER A 47 -7.18 13.58 14.05
N LEU A 48 -6.11 13.65 14.84
CA LEU A 48 -5.31 14.87 15.04
C LEU A 48 -4.34 15.13 13.88
N PHE A 49 -4.10 14.12 13.02
CA PHE A 49 -3.15 14.21 11.92
C PHE A 49 -3.91 14.28 10.61
N PRO A 50 -3.60 15.28 9.76
CA PRO A 50 -4.21 15.37 8.43
C PRO A 50 -3.86 14.13 7.60
N PRO A 51 -4.85 13.37 7.09
CA PRO A 51 -4.58 12.16 6.31
C PRO A 51 -3.71 12.43 5.08
N GLU A 52 -3.91 13.59 4.45
CA GLU A 52 -3.18 14.04 3.28
C GLU A 52 -1.72 14.48 3.53
N GLU A 53 -1.28 14.52 4.80
CA GLU A 53 0.09 14.86 5.20
C GLU A 53 0.75 13.76 6.03
N SER A 54 0.13 12.55 6.08
CA SER A 54 0.50 11.51 7.02
C SER A 54 0.74 10.15 6.37
N VAL A 55 1.68 9.39 6.94
CA VAL A 55 1.87 7.95 6.70
C VAL A 55 1.70 7.20 8.02
N LEU A 56 0.88 6.17 8.02
CA LEU A 56 0.68 5.27 9.15
C LEU A 56 1.36 3.93 8.90
N ILE A 57 2.12 3.45 9.88
CA ILE A 57 2.62 2.07 9.95
C ILE A 57 1.93 1.40 11.13
N SER A 58 1.19 0.34 10.91
CA SER A 58 0.44 -0.33 11.98
C SER A 58 0.45 -1.85 11.83
N THR A 59 0.34 -2.53 12.97
CA THR A 59 0.09 -3.99 13.07
C THR A 59 -1.40 -4.32 13.08
N ASP A 60 -2.28 -3.32 13.08
CA ASP A 60 -3.73 -3.48 13.26
C ASP A 60 -4.46 -3.19 11.94
N GLY A 61 -4.96 -4.25 11.29
CA GLY A 61 -5.65 -4.15 10.01
C GLY A 61 -6.90 -3.29 10.05
N HIS A 62 -7.62 -3.23 11.17
CA HIS A 62 -8.79 -2.36 11.28
C HIS A 62 -8.42 -0.89 11.28
N ILE A 63 -7.31 -0.54 11.93
CA ILE A 63 -6.80 0.84 11.92
C ILE A 63 -6.34 1.19 10.52
N ILE A 64 -5.59 0.30 9.86
CA ILE A 64 -5.15 0.46 8.47
C ILE A 64 -6.34 0.74 7.56
N SER A 65 -7.35 -0.13 7.57
CA SER A 65 -8.54 0.02 6.72
C SER A 65 -9.29 1.33 6.99
N ASN A 66 -9.45 1.72 8.26
CA ASN A 66 -10.11 2.97 8.60
C ASN A 66 -9.34 4.21 8.13
N MET A 67 -8.01 4.23 8.32
CA MET A 67 -7.17 5.37 7.94
C MET A 67 -7.00 5.45 6.43
N ASP A 68 -6.93 4.32 5.74
CA ASP A 68 -6.92 4.24 4.28
C ASP A 68 -8.18 4.85 3.67
N GLN A 69 -9.36 4.54 4.22
CA GLN A 69 -10.65 5.14 3.81
C GLN A 69 -10.70 6.65 4.02
N LEU A 70 -9.98 7.18 5.00
CA LEU A 70 -9.84 8.61 5.23
C LEU A 70 -8.81 9.28 4.30
N GLY A 71 -8.13 8.49 3.44
CA GLY A 71 -7.15 9.00 2.49
C GLY A 71 -5.70 9.02 3.00
N MET A 72 -5.44 8.48 4.19
CA MET A 72 -4.08 8.38 4.73
C MET A 72 -3.30 7.27 4.02
N ALA A 73 -2.02 7.49 3.74
CA ALA A 73 -1.13 6.43 3.29
C ALA A 73 -0.85 5.46 4.45
N THR A 74 -1.03 4.16 4.21
CA THR A 74 -0.92 3.14 5.25
C THR A 74 0.03 2.02 4.86
N LEU A 75 0.86 1.58 5.79
CA LEU A 75 1.75 0.43 5.69
C LEU A 75 1.37 -0.61 6.75
N GLY A 76 1.13 -1.84 6.30
CA GLY A 76 0.84 -2.96 7.19
C GLY A 76 2.12 -3.66 7.62
N TYR A 77 2.41 -3.69 8.91
CA TYR A 77 3.52 -4.47 9.45
C TYR A 77 3.02 -5.87 9.83
N ILE A 78 3.53 -6.88 9.15
CA ILE A 78 3.15 -8.29 9.33
C ILE A 78 4.20 -9.12 10.11
N GLY A 79 5.37 -8.53 10.35
CA GLY A 79 6.49 -9.21 11.01
C GLY A 79 7.26 -10.18 10.11
N PRO A 80 8.41 -10.67 10.56
CA PRO A 80 9.23 -11.60 9.80
C PRO A 80 8.49 -12.91 9.49
N GLY A 81 8.43 -13.30 8.22
CA GLY A 81 7.78 -14.53 7.75
C GLY A 81 6.25 -14.44 7.60
N GLY A 82 5.66 -13.26 7.75
CA GLY A 82 4.21 -13.08 7.60
C GLY A 82 3.69 -13.37 6.19
N ALA A 83 4.52 -13.23 5.16
CA ALA A 83 4.13 -13.51 3.78
C ALA A 83 4.20 -15.01 3.40
N GLU A 84 4.85 -15.86 4.19
CA GLU A 84 4.99 -17.29 3.87
C GLU A 84 3.72 -18.11 4.13
N ASN A 85 2.69 -17.53 4.76
CA ASN A 85 1.41 -18.20 5.04
C ASN A 85 0.41 -18.12 3.87
N GLU A 86 0.73 -17.52 2.73
CA GLU A 86 -0.08 -17.67 1.53
C GLU A 86 0.20 -19.03 0.86
N SER A 87 -0.47 -20.06 1.37
CA SER A 87 -0.89 -21.31 0.70
C SER A 87 -0.06 -21.74 -0.52
N THR A 88 0.92 -22.61 -0.30
CA THR A 88 1.17 -23.71 -1.25
C THR A 88 0.00 -24.71 -1.15
N GLY A 89 -1.19 -24.26 -1.47
CA GLY A 89 -2.28 -25.12 -1.82
C GLY A 89 -2.04 -25.66 -3.21
N GLU A 90 -1.38 -26.81 -3.33
CA GLU A 90 -1.52 -27.66 -4.49
C GLU A 90 -3.02 -27.83 -4.74
N VAL A 91 -3.50 -27.25 -5.84
CA VAL A 91 -4.84 -27.54 -6.35
C VAL A 91 -4.79 -28.97 -6.89
N PRO A 92 -5.45 -29.96 -6.25
CA PRO A 92 -5.66 -31.23 -6.90
C PRO A 92 -6.63 -30.98 -8.07
N ASP A 93 -6.19 -31.26 -9.28
CA ASP A 93 -7.11 -31.50 -10.39
C ASP A 93 -8.08 -32.61 -9.97
N ASP A 94 -9.36 -32.41 -10.31
CA ASP A 94 -10.51 -33.25 -10.03
C ASP A 94 -11.14 -33.12 -8.64
N VAL A 95 -12.19 -32.29 -8.55
CA VAL A 95 -13.52 -32.67 -8.07
C VAL A 95 -14.53 -31.53 -8.31
N ILE A 96 -15.34 -31.69 -9.36
CA ILE A 96 -16.67 -31.06 -9.43
C ILE A 96 -17.61 -31.93 -8.60
N THR A 97 -18.11 -31.48 -7.48
CA THR A 97 -19.33 -32.05 -6.90
C THR A 97 -20.03 -31.05 -5.96
N GLU A 98 -21.22 -30.68 -6.39
CA GLU A 98 -22.45 -30.35 -5.67
C GLU A 98 -22.44 -29.59 -4.33
N ILE A 99 -23.11 -28.45 -4.39
CA ILE A 99 -23.57 -27.59 -3.29
C ILE A 99 -24.61 -28.38 -2.43
N GLY A 100 -24.26 -28.63 -1.21
CA GLY A 100 -25.18 -29.15 -0.19
C GLY A 100 -25.07 -28.34 1.09
N SER A 101 -26.14 -27.60 1.42
CA SER A 101 -26.35 -26.90 2.68
C SER A 101 -26.24 -27.83 3.88
N GLN A 102 -25.36 -27.55 4.85
CA GLN A 102 -25.55 -28.04 6.21
C GLN A 102 -25.00 -27.07 7.27
N ASN A 103 -25.87 -26.82 8.26
CA ASN A 103 -25.63 -26.13 9.51
C ASN A 103 -24.37 -26.61 10.23
N VAL A 104 -23.55 -25.73 10.72
CA VAL A 104 -22.53 -26.05 11.72
C VAL A 104 -22.77 -25.23 12.99
N ASN A 105 -22.96 -26.00 14.07
CA ASN A 105 -23.11 -25.53 15.44
C ASN A 105 -21.86 -24.79 15.93
N CYS A 106 -22.13 -23.71 16.62
CA CYS A 106 -21.22 -22.95 17.45
C CYS A 106 -20.66 -23.78 18.62
N SER A 107 -19.35 -23.93 18.73
CA SER A 107 -18.67 -24.24 19.99
C SER A 107 -17.34 -23.51 20.06
N ASP A 108 -17.29 -22.63 21.03
CA ASP A 108 -16.16 -21.99 21.71
C ASP A 108 -14.72 -22.29 21.19
N SER A 109 -14.13 -21.32 20.54
CA SER A 109 -12.70 -21.00 20.62
C SER A 109 -12.50 -19.53 20.23
N THR A 110 -12.34 -18.69 21.23
CA THR A 110 -12.21 -17.24 21.12
C THR A 110 -10.85 -16.78 20.60
N ASP A 111 -9.88 -17.66 20.41
CA ASP A 111 -8.51 -17.32 20.02
C ASP A 111 -8.28 -17.36 18.49
N GLU A 112 -8.99 -18.21 17.73
CA GLU A 112 -8.85 -18.27 16.25
C GLU A 112 -9.56 -17.12 15.51
N VAL A 113 -10.54 -16.48 16.15
CA VAL A 113 -11.33 -15.39 15.51
C VAL A 113 -10.58 -14.08 15.46
N THR A 114 -9.60 -13.89 16.35
CA THR A 114 -8.80 -12.63 16.42
C THR A 114 -7.74 -12.54 15.33
N GLU A 115 -7.08 -13.65 14.99
CA GLU A 115 -6.05 -13.65 13.94
C GLU A 115 -6.64 -13.39 12.54
N GLY A 116 -7.75 -14.01 12.18
CA GLY A 116 -8.39 -13.81 10.88
C GLY A 116 -9.03 -12.42 10.67
N ILE A 117 -9.28 -11.67 11.74
CA ILE A 117 -9.85 -10.33 11.69
C ILE A 117 -8.75 -9.26 11.50
N GLU A 118 -7.57 -9.49 12.10
CA GLU A 118 -6.42 -8.61 11.93
C GLU A 118 -5.88 -8.66 10.47
N GLU A 119 -5.90 -9.82 9.82
CA GLU A 119 -5.50 -9.98 8.42
C GLU A 119 -6.43 -9.27 7.43
N GLN A 120 -7.76 -9.27 7.66
CA GLN A 120 -8.72 -8.70 6.71
C GLN A 120 -8.53 -7.20 6.43
N GLY A 121 -8.02 -6.43 7.39
CA GLY A 121 -7.79 -5.00 7.21
C GLY A 121 -6.46 -4.66 6.54
N MET A 122 -5.48 -5.56 6.59
CA MET A 122 -4.14 -5.37 6.03
C MET A 122 -4.17 -5.20 4.50
N GLN A 123 -5.16 -5.77 3.81
CA GLN A 123 -5.32 -5.63 2.36
C GLN A 123 -5.56 -4.19 1.90
N ALA A 124 -5.97 -3.29 2.80
CA ALA A 124 -6.14 -1.88 2.49
C ALA A 124 -4.81 -1.09 2.53
N ALA A 125 -3.75 -1.67 3.06
CA ALA A 125 -2.45 -1.02 3.11
C ALA A 125 -1.88 -0.77 1.70
N VAL A 126 -1.20 0.34 1.54
CA VAL A 126 -0.45 0.66 0.31
C VAL A 126 0.64 -0.40 0.05
N MET A 127 1.29 -0.86 1.11
CA MET A 127 2.26 -1.95 1.10
C MET A 127 2.24 -2.72 2.42
N LEU A 128 2.58 -4.01 2.36
CA LEU A 128 2.90 -4.83 3.53
C LEU A 128 4.42 -4.88 3.71
N ILE A 129 4.87 -4.82 4.95
CA ILE A 129 6.28 -4.83 5.31
C ILE A 129 6.53 -5.85 6.42
N GLU A 130 7.62 -6.59 6.32
CA GLU A 130 8.02 -7.63 7.28
C GLU A 130 9.00 -7.11 8.32
N GLY A 131 9.76 -6.07 8.01
CA GLY A 131 10.76 -5.43 8.87
C GLY A 131 10.92 -3.96 8.55
N LEU A 132 11.51 -3.21 9.47
CA LEU A 132 11.73 -1.76 9.35
C LEU A 132 13.20 -1.38 9.18
N GLU A 133 14.11 -2.33 9.08
CA GLU A 133 15.55 -2.07 8.93
C GLU A 133 15.91 -1.34 7.62
N GLU A 134 15.10 -1.52 6.57
CA GLU A 134 15.28 -0.88 5.26
C GLU A 134 14.29 0.28 5.02
N VAL A 135 13.43 0.56 5.99
CA VAL A 135 12.45 1.65 5.89
C VAL A 135 13.09 2.97 6.26
N ASP A 136 13.38 3.77 5.27
CA ASP A 136 13.91 5.13 5.39
C ASP A 136 12.88 6.19 4.96
N GLU A 137 13.25 7.45 5.03
CA GLU A 137 12.42 8.57 4.61
C GLU A 137 12.00 8.46 3.13
N THR A 138 12.91 7.99 2.27
CA THR A 138 12.63 7.82 0.83
C THR A 138 11.55 6.76 0.60
N PHE A 139 11.61 5.65 1.33
CA PHE A 139 10.61 4.60 1.26
C PHE A 139 9.23 5.11 1.72
N LEU A 140 9.19 5.83 2.84
CA LEU A 140 7.94 6.38 3.37
C LEU A 140 7.35 7.45 2.45
N LEU A 141 8.20 8.31 1.88
CA LEU A 141 7.78 9.29 0.88
C LEU A 141 7.16 8.60 -0.34
N ARG A 142 7.76 7.52 -0.82
CA ARG A 142 7.23 6.75 -1.95
C ARG A 142 5.88 6.10 -1.65
N ALA A 143 5.70 5.53 -0.45
CA ALA A 143 4.42 4.99 -0.04
C ALA A 143 3.34 6.09 0.03
N TYR A 144 3.70 7.25 0.54
CA TYR A 144 2.88 8.44 0.59
C TYR A 144 2.50 8.93 -0.82
N GLU A 145 3.47 9.13 -1.70
CA GLU A 145 3.27 9.55 -3.09
C GLU A 145 2.34 8.58 -3.83
N ARG A 146 2.53 7.27 -3.60
CA ARG A 146 1.70 6.23 -4.20
C ARG A 146 0.23 6.37 -3.80
N LYS A 147 -0.06 6.57 -2.51
CA LYS A 147 -1.42 6.76 -2.03
C LYS A 147 -2.09 7.97 -2.65
N HIS A 148 -1.35 9.05 -2.83
CA HIS A 148 -1.85 10.31 -3.35
C HIS A 148 -1.77 10.45 -4.87
N GLY A 149 -1.39 9.37 -5.58
CA GLY A 149 -1.29 9.37 -7.05
C GLY A 149 -0.19 10.28 -7.59
N ILE A 150 0.82 10.58 -6.79
CA ILE A 150 2.00 11.35 -7.20
C ILE A 150 2.97 10.39 -7.88
N PRO A 151 3.34 10.63 -9.15
CA PRO A 151 4.21 9.74 -9.90
C PRO A 151 5.64 9.79 -9.37
N TRP A 152 6.25 8.61 -9.18
CA TRP A 152 7.64 8.56 -8.76
C TRP A 152 8.58 9.03 -9.84
N THR A 153 9.49 9.92 -9.47
CA THR A 153 10.67 10.21 -10.27
C THR A 153 11.72 9.15 -10.00
N ILE A 154 11.99 8.32 -11.02
CA ILE A 154 12.95 7.21 -10.93
C ILE A 154 14.37 7.74 -11.04
N VAL A 155 14.60 8.60 -12.05
CA VAL A 155 15.89 9.26 -12.26
C VAL A 155 15.73 10.59 -13.00
N THR A 156 16.53 11.56 -12.63
CA THR A 156 16.69 12.82 -13.35
C THR A 156 18.09 12.90 -13.92
N THR A 157 18.18 13.14 -15.23
CA THR A 157 19.44 13.36 -15.95
C THR A 157 19.49 14.81 -16.43
N GLU A 158 20.62 15.23 -17.00
CA GLU A 158 20.74 16.56 -17.61
C GLU A 158 19.74 16.82 -18.75
N ARG A 159 19.23 15.75 -19.37
CA ARG A 159 18.41 15.84 -20.58
C ARG A 159 16.98 15.36 -20.44
N CYS A 160 16.68 14.52 -19.43
CA CYS A 160 15.36 13.94 -19.26
C CYS A 160 15.07 13.61 -17.81
N ILE A 161 13.78 13.50 -17.51
CA ILE A 161 13.25 12.94 -16.27
C ILE A 161 12.57 11.64 -16.62
N VAL A 162 12.99 10.53 -15.98
CA VAL A 162 12.30 9.24 -16.04
C VAL A 162 11.43 9.14 -14.81
N ARG A 163 10.14 9.02 -15.01
CA ARG A 163 9.13 8.91 -13.96
C ARG A 163 8.06 7.89 -14.31
N GLU A 164 7.27 7.50 -13.36
CA GLU A 164 6.07 6.70 -13.61
C GLU A 164 5.08 7.45 -14.51
N ILE A 165 4.36 6.69 -15.31
CA ILE A 165 3.29 7.21 -16.16
C ILE A 165 2.07 7.57 -15.31
N THR A 166 1.37 8.62 -15.70
CA THR A 166 0.08 9.03 -15.12
C THR A 166 -0.99 9.07 -16.21
N LEU A 167 -2.24 9.22 -15.80
CA LEU A 167 -3.35 9.39 -16.76
C LEU A 167 -3.24 10.70 -17.56
N ASP A 168 -2.53 11.70 -17.03
CA ASP A 168 -2.30 12.97 -17.72
C ASP A 168 -1.32 12.84 -18.90
N ASP A 169 -0.55 11.75 -18.94
CA ASP A 169 0.38 11.47 -20.03
C ASP A 169 -0.29 10.84 -21.26
N LEU A 170 -1.57 10.47 -21.14
CA LEU A 170 -2.27 9.68 -22.15
C LEU A 170 -2.31 10.37 -23.53
N ASP A 171 -2.60 11.68 -23.56
CA ASP A 171 -2.63 12.45 -24.81
C ASP A 171 -1.24 12.50 -25.47
N GLY A 172 -0.19 12.64 -24.65
CA GLY A 172 1.19 12.59 -25.12
C GLY A 172 1.57 11.22 -25.68
N LEU A 173 1.10 10.15 -25.05
CA LEU A 173 1.30 8.78 -25.50
C LEU A 173 0.65 8.55 -26.88
N PHE A 174 -0.60 8.97 -27.05
CA PHE A 174 -1.29 8.87 -28.34
C PHE A 174 -0.60 9.69 -29.43
N ALA A 175 -0.16 10.90 -29.12
CA ALA A 175 0.60 11.74 -30.06
C ALA A 175 1.92 11.08 -30.47
N LEU A 176 2.61 10.40 -29.56
CA LEU A 176 3.83 9.65 -29.83
C LEU A 176 3.55 8.47 -30.76
N TYR A 177 2.53 7.69 -30.51
CA TYR A 177 2.16 6.50 -31.31
C TYR A 177 1.59 6.85 -32.68
N ALA A 178 1.08 8.07 -32.88
CA ALA A 178 0.69 8.58 -34.20
C ALA A 178 1.89 8.90 -35.09
N GLY A 179 3.12 8.89 -34.56
CA GLY A 179 4.34 9.12 -35.31
C GLY A 179 4.62 8.00 -36.32
N GLU A 180 5.20 8.38 -37.47
CA GLU A 180 5.57 7.44 -38.52
C GLU A 180 6.59 6.41 -38.01
N GLY A 181 6.33 5.13 -38.24
CA GLY A 181 7.20 4.01 -37.86
C GLY A 181 7.04 3.53 -36.41
N MET A 182 6.29 4.20 -35.55
CA MET A 182 6.15 3.81 -34.14
C MET A 182 5.46 2.44 -33.98
N THR A 183 4.47 2.14 -34.82
CA THR A 183 3.72 0.88 -34.77
C THR A 183 4.35 -0.23 -35.63
N GLU A 184 5.52 -0.01 -36.23
CA GLU A 184 6.24 -1.04 -36.97
C GLU A 184 6.76 -2.16 -36.07
N TYR A 185 7.15 -1.83 -34.84
CA TYR A 185 7.76 -2.76 -33.85
C TYR A 185 7.03 -2.80 -32.52
N LEU A 186 6.00 -1.97 -32.35
CA LEU A 186 5.17 -1.91 -31.15
C LEU A 186 3.72 -2.18 -31.50
N ASP A 187 3.02 -2.88 -30.62
CA ASP A 187 1.59 -3.05 -30.76
C ASP A 187 0.87 -1.69 -30.71
N PRO A 188 -0.17 -1.49 -31.54
CA PRO A 188 -0.94 -0.26 -31.49
C PRO A 188 -1.66 -0.11 -30.14
N LEU A 189 -1.83 1.13 -29.70
CA LEU A 189 -2.64 1.42 -28.53
C LEU A 189 -4.10 1.00 -28.76
N TYR A 190 -4.81 0.69 -27.69
CA TYR A 190 -6.27 0.55 -27.73
C TYR A 190 -6.94 1.88 -28.09
N GLU A 191 -8.26 1.85 -28.33
CA GLU A 191 -9.03 3.09 -28.38
C GLU A 191 -8.90 3.87 -27.07
N TYR A 192 -9.02 5.21 -27.13
CA TYR A 192 -8.67 6.12 -26.06
C TYR A 192 -9.27 5.73 -24.68
N GLU A 193 -10.57 5.47 -24.62
CA GLU A 193 -11.21 5.12 -23.35
C GLU A 193 -10.75 3.75 -22.83
N LYS A 194 -10.52 2.80 -23.71
CA LYS A 194 -10.01 1.48 -23.35
C LYS A 194 -8.55 1.56 -22.88
N GLU A 195 -7.72 2.36 -23.55
CA GLU A 195 -6.34 2.60 -23.14
C GLU A 195 -6.29 3.29 -21.79
N LYS A 196 -7.17 4.25 -21.55
CA LYS A 196 -7.30 4.92 -20.26
C LYS A 196 -7.67 3.97 -19.11
N GLU A 197 -8.58 3.03 -19.35
CA GLU A 197 -8.92 1.97 -18.39
C GLU A 197 -7.73 1.02 -18.15
N TYR A 198 -7.04 0.64 -19.22
CA TYR A 198 -5.85 -0.19 -19.14
C TYR A 198 -4.74 0.50 -18.33
N GLN A 199 -4.42 1.75 -18.61
CA GLN A 199 -3.43 2.51 -17.87
C GLN A 199 -3.83 2.70 -16.40
N ARG A 200 -5.11 2.96 -16.13
CA ARG A 200 -5.63 3.05 -14.76
C ARG A 200 -5.46 1.74 -13.99
N SER A 201 -5.79 0.61 -14.63
CA SER A 201 -5.61 -0.71 -14.01
C SER A 201 -4.12 -1.00 -13.75
N TYR A 202 -3.24 -0.64 -14.68
CA TYR A 202 -1.80 -0.82 -14.55
C TYR A 202 -1.18 0.05 -13.46
N ILE A 203 -1.57 1.32 -13.38
CA ILE A 203 -1.15 2.23 -12.31
C ILE A 203 -1.60 1.68 -10.96
N ASN A 204 -2.84 1.21 -10.85
CA ASN A 204 -3.39 0.64 -9.61
C ASN A 204 -2.82 -0.74 -9.27
N TYR A 205 -2.53 -1.58 -10.28
CA TYR A 205 -2.01 -2.95 -10.06
C TYR A 205 -0.59 -2.97 -9.51
N LYS A 206 0.24 -1.97 -9.83
CA LYS A 206 1.62 -1.86 -9.31
C LYS A 206 1.71 -1.63 -7.81
N ILE A 207 0.59 -1.39 -7.16
CA ILE A 207 0.51 -1.12 -5.73
C ILE A 207 0.30 -2.41 -4.95
N GLY A 208 1.20 -3.37 -5.12
CA GLY A 208 1.30 -4.53 -4.23
C GLY A 208 0.01 -5.35 -4.07
N ARG A 209 -0.16 -6.31 -4.93
CA ARG A 209 -0.87 -7.57 -4.65
C ARG A 209 0.04 -8.72 -5.01
#